data_005d0750ec89d4ef2478d266bb7e7cf9
#
_entry.id   005d0750ec89d4ef2478d266bb7e7cf9
#
_cell.length_a   1.000
_cell.length_b   1.000
_cell.length_c   1.000
_cell.angle_alpha   90.00
_cell.angle_beta   90.00
_cell.angle_gamma   90.00
#
_symmetry.space_group_name_H-M   'P 1'
#
loop_
_entity.id
_entity.type
_entity.pdbx_description
1 polymer ?
#
loop_
_entity_poly.entity_id
_entity_poly.type
_entity_poly.pdbx_seq_one_letter_code
_entity_poly.pdbx_strand_id
1 'polypeptide(L)'
;SFLEEKGIGQAKTNYKLRDWVFSRQRYWGEPIPIVHCDKCGYVPIDESELPLLLPEVESYMPTDNGESPLAAMTDWVNTTCPCCGGPAKRETDTMPQWAGSSWYFLRYTDPHNTNALADMDKLKYWMPVDWYNGGMEHVTRHMIYSRFWHHFLYDLGVVNTPEPYAKRSIQGLIL
;
A
#
# COMPACT_ATOMS: atom_id res chain seq x y z
N SER A 1 10.47 37.47 7.15
CA SER A 1 11.87 37.57 7.65
C SER A 1 12.60 38.68 6.93
N PHE A 2 13.75 39.15 7.45
CA PHE A 2 14.55 40.20 6.80
C PHE A 2 14.93 39.83 5.35
N LEU A 3 15.22 38.56 5.07
CA LEU A 3 15.57 38.12 3.72
C LEU A 3 14.38 38.16 2.76
N GLU A 4 13.19 37.82 3.25
CA GLU A 4 11.94 37.90 2.45
C GLU A 4 11.57 39.36 2.16
N GLU A 5 11.65 40.22 3.16
CA GLU A 5 11.38 41.66 3.01
C GLU A 5 12.31 42.35 2.00
N LYS A 6 13.55 41.85 1.88
CA LYS A 6 14.54 42.31 0.90
C LYS A 6 14.45 41.60 -0.45
N GLY A 7 13.60 40.57 -0.59
CA GLY A 7 13.49 39.79 -1.82
C GLY A 7 14.73 38.97 -2.20
N ILE A 8 15.62 38.69 -1.22
CA ILE A 8 16.87 37.96 -1.43
C ILE A 8 16.87 36.54 -0.82
N GLY A 9 15.73 36.09 -0.29
CA GLY A 9 15.53 34.73 0.24
C GLY A 9 14.12 34.49 0.66
N GLN A 10 13.81 33.23 0.94
CA GLN A 10 12.51 32.80 1.45
C GLN A 10 12.64 31.71 2.51
N ALA A 11 11.71 31.65 3.44
CA ALA A 11 11.61 30.55 4.38
C ALA A 11 11.22 29.27 3.62
N LYS A 12 11.93 28.16 3.88
CA LYS A 12 11.65 26.85 3.29
C LYS A 12 11.65 25.78 4.35
N THR A 13 10.55 25.04 4.43
CA THR A 13 10.47 23.86 5.28
C THR A 13 10.92 22.63 4.49
N ASN A 14 11.90 21.91 5.02
CA ASN A 14 12.35 20.63 4.48
C ASN A 14 12.00 19.52 5.46
N TYR A 15 11.38 18.47 4.96
CA TYR A 15 11.06 17.27 5.74
C TYR A 15 12.20 16.25 5.60
N LYS A 16 12.57 15.59 6.69
CA LYS A 16 13.58 14.52 6.70
C LYS A 16 12.96 13.12 6.59
N LEU A 17 11.65 13.05 6.47
CA LEU A 17 10.97 11.78 6.26
C LEU A 17 11.35 11.23 4.87
N ARG A 18 11.73 9.95 4.82
CA ARG A 18 11.98 9.25 3.55
C ARG A 18 10.67 8.81 2.94
N ASP A 19 10.61 8.83 1.60
CA ASP A 19 9.47 8.28 0.89
C ASP A 19 9.29 6.79 1.20
N TRP A 20 8.04 6.36 1.25
CA TRP A 20 7.73 4.95 1.33
C TRP A 20 7.92 4.31 -0.04
N VAL A 21 8.83 3.34 -0.13
CA VAL A 21 8.98 2.52 -1.33
C VAL A 21 7.81 1.55 -1.40
N PHE A 22 6.81 1.89 -2.20
CA PHE A 22 5.54 1.17 -2.31
C PHE A 22 5.60 0.01 -3.29
N SER A 23 6.56 -0.04 -4.20
CA SER A 23 6.73 -1.10 -5.18
C SER A 23 8.10 -1.75 -5.09
N ARG A 24 8.18 -3.06 -5.33
CA ARG A 24 9.43 -3.83 -5.31
C ARG A 24 9.48 -4.86 -6.40
N GLN A 25 10.66 -5.10 -6.95
CA GLN A 25 11.00 -6.11 -7.94
C GLN A 25 11.18 -7.47 -7.24
N ARG A 26 10.09 -7.97 -6.66
CA ARG A 26 10.02 -9.25 -5.94
C ARG A 26 8.75 -9.98 -6.31
N TYR A 27 8.80 -11.32 -6.35
CA TYR A 27 7.61 -12.13 -6.58
C TYR A 27 6.64 -12.05 -5.40
N TRP A 28 7.15 -12.25 -4.18
CA TRP A 28 6.32 -12.23 -2.97
C TRP A 28 5.90 -10.83 -2.55
N GLY A 29 4.62 -10.57 -2.65
CA GLY A 29 3.95 -9.32 -2.31
C GLY A 29 2.57 -9.26 -2.96
N GLU A 30 1.75 -8.28 -2.59
CA GLU A 30 0.47 -8.05 -3.23
C GLU A 30 0.70 -7.47 -4.63
N PRO A 31 0.11 -8.06 -5.70
CA PRO A 31 0.21 -7.48 -7.03
C PRO A 31 -0.45 -6.11 -7.09
N ILE A 32 0.11 -5.22 -7.88
CA ILE A 32 -0.44 -3.88 -8.07
C ILE A 32 -1.47 -3.94 -9.22
N PRO A 33 -2.75 -3.62 -8.97
CA PRO A 33 -3.84 -3.82 -9.94
C PRO A 33 -3.87 -2.70 -11.01
N ILE A 34 -2.77 -2.52 -11.72
CA ILE A 34 -2.58 -1.51 -12.77
C ILE A 34 -2.04 -2.17 -14.03
N VAL A 35 -2.46 -1.65 -15.18
CA VAL A 35 -1.87 -2.00 -16.48
C VAL A 35 -1.24 -0.76 -17.13
N HIS A 36 -0.17 -0.97 -17.86
CA HIS A 36 0.53 0.03 -18.66
C HIS A 36 0.05 -0.08 -20.11
N CYS A 37 -0.55 0.96 -20.63
CA CYS A 37 -1.03 1.07 -22.00
C CYS A 37 -0.30 2.21 -22.71
N ASP A 38 0.26 1.96 -23.87
CA ASP A 38 0.98 3.00 -24.65
C ASP A 38 0.07 4.20 -25.01
N LYS A 39 -1.23 3.96 -25.17
CA LYS A 39 -2.22 5.00 -25.50
C LYS A 39 -2.79 5.71 -24.27
N CYS A 40 -3.08 4.96 -23.19
CA CYS A 40 -3.84 5.46 -22.04
C CYS A 40 -2.98 5.72 -20.81
N GLY A 41 -1.71 5.29 -20.80
CA GLY A 41 -0.83 5.38 -19.65
C GLY A 41 -1.15 4.30 -18.60
N TYR A 42 -1.12 4.69 -17.34
CA TYR A 42 -1.47 3.81 -16.21
C TYR A 42 -2.98 3.71 -16.07
N VAL A 43 -3.51 2.51 -16.16
CA VAL A 43 -4.95 2.25 -16.07
C VAL A 43 -5.21 1.19 -14.99
N PRO A 44 -6.09 1.43 -14.01
CA PRO A 44 -6.49 0.39 -13.06
C PRO A 44 -7.21 -0.74 -13.80
N ILE A 45 -7.03 -1.98 -13.33
CA ILE A 45 -7.80 -3.12 -13.84
C ILE A 45 -9.26 -2.99 -13.42
N ASP A 46 -10.16 -3.70 -14.10
CA ASP A 46 -11.58 -3.74 -13.75
C ASP A 46 -11.77 -4.40 -12.37
N GLU A 47 -12.70 -3.90 -11.56
CA GLU A 47 -13.00 -4.46 -10.24
C GLU A 47 -13.45 -5.92 -10.30
N SER A 48 -14.06 -6.33 -11.42
CA SER A 48 -14.48 -7.72 -11.65
C SER A 48 -13.29 -8.69 -11.79
N GLU A 49 -12.08 -8.19 -12.09
CA GLU A 49 -10.84 -8.97 -12.15
C GLU A 49 -10.14 -9.12 -10.79
N LEU A 50 -10.68 -8.48 -9.73
CA LEU A 50 -10.14 -8.59 -8.38
C LEU A 50 -10.66 -9.86 -7.65
N PRO A 51 -9.85 -10.51 -6.84
CA PRO A 51 -8.45 -10.20 -6.53
C PRO A 51 -7.51 -10.57 -7.67
N LEU A 52 -6.57 -9.67 -8.01
CA LEU A 52 -5.48 -10.00 -8.92
C LEU A 52 -4.52 -10.97 -8.23
N LEU A 53 -4.39 -12.18 -8.76
CA LEU A 53 -3.54 -13.22 -8.20
C LEU A 53 -2.19 -13.27 -8.90
N LEU A 54 -1.15 -13.61 -8.14
CA LEU A 54 0.16 -13.94 -8.71
C LEU A 54 0.06 -15.26 -9.50
N PRO A 55 0.75 -15.36 -10.65
CA PRO A 55 0.81 -16.62 -11.41
C PRO A 55 1.63 -17.66 -10.64
N GLU A 56 1.30 -18.93 -10.80
CA GLU A 56 2.14 -20.02 -10.31
C GLU A 56 3.47 -20.07 -11.09
N VAL A 57 4.56 -20.24 -10.37
CA VAL A 57 5.90 -20.19 -10.95
C VAL A 57 6.79 -21.31 -10.39
N GLU A 58 7.64 -21.86 -11.23
CA GLU A 58 8.65 -22.84 -10.81
C GLU A 58 9.81 -22.17 -10.05
N SER A 59 10.13 -20.91 -10.37
CA SER A 59 11.19 -20.14 -9.74
C SER A 59 10.80 -18.67 -9.61
N TYR A 60 11.12 -18.09 -8.46
CA TYR A 60 10.88 -16.69 -8.13
C TYR A 60 12.17 -15.95 -7.72
N MET A 61 13.30 -16.46 -8.18
CA MET A 61 14.61 -15.83 -7.91
C MET A 61 14.67 -14.43 -8.54
N PRO A 62 15.27 -13.46 -7.85
CA PRO A 62 15.54 -12.15 -8.42
C PRO A 62 16.32 -12.27 -9.73
N THR A 63 16.04 -11.38 -10.67
CA THR A 63 16.73 -11.30 -11.95
C THR A 63 18.05 -10.55 -11.80
N ASP A 64 19.05 -10.89 -12.61
CA ASP A 64 20.37 -10.23 -12.57
C ASP A 64 20.32 -8.79 -13.12
N ASN A 65 19.30 -8.46 -13.91
CA ASN A 65 19.10 -7.12 -14.50
C ASN A 65 18.26 -6.17 -13.61
N GLY A 66 17.81 -6.64 -12.44
CA GLY A 66 17.02 -5.85 -11.49
C GLY A 66 15.53 -5.74 -11.84
N GLU A 67 15.06 -6.39 -12.89
CA GLU A 67 13.63 -6.49 -13.19
C GLU A 67 12.92 -7.45 -12.24
N SER A 68 11.60 -7.29 -12.13
CA SER A 68 10.78 -8.23 -11.38
C SER A 68 10.80 -9.62 -12.02
N PRO A 69 10.83 -10.72 -11.23
CA PRO A 69 10.65 -12.07 -11.75
C PRO A 69 9.35 -12.23 -12.55
N LEU A 70 8.31 -11.46 -12.23
CA LEU A 70 7.04 -11.46 -12.98
C LEU A 70 7.19 -10.93 -14.41
N ALA A 71 8.17 -10.07 -14.70
CA ALA A 71 8.38 -9.51 -16.04
C ALA A 71 8.68 -10.57 -17.10
N ALA A 72 9.26 -11.70 -16.71
CA ALA A 72 9.53 -12.83 -17.59
C ALA A 72 8.29 -13.67 -17.94
N MET A 73 7.17 -13.47 -17.24
CA MET A 73 5.94 -14.26 -17.38
C MET A 73 5.00 -13.63 -18.40
N THR A 74 5.36 -13.74 -19.67
CA THR A 74 4.69 -13.05 -20.78
C THR A 74 3.20 -13.31 -20.84
N ASP A 75 2.74 -14.51 -20.51
CA ASP A 75 1.32 -14.89 -20.53
C ASP A 75 0.49 -14.18 -19.44
N TRP A 76 1.14 -13.91 -18.29
CA TRP A 76 0.52 -13.14 -17.22
C TRP A 76 0.66 -11.63 -17.44
N VAL A 77 1.81 -11.18 -17.94
CA VAL A 77 2.11 -9.75 -18.16
C VAL A 77 1.26 -9.15 -19.25
N ASN A 78 1.13 -9.84 -20.41
CA ASN A 78 0.41 -9.30 -21.55
C ASN A 78 -1.11 -9.40 -21.32
N THR A 79 -1.79 -8.28 -21.52
CA THR A 79 -3.23 -8.17 -21.30
C THR A 79 -3.84 -7.12 -22.24
N THR A 80 -5.11 -6.85 -22.09
CA THR A 80 -5.83 -5.78 -22.79
C THR A 80 -6.08 -4.60 -21.86
N CYS A 81 -5.98 -3.41 -22.40
CA CYS A 81 -6.28 -2.18 -21.67
C CYS A 81 -7.79 -2.07 -21.38
N PRO A 82 -8.23 -1.95 -20.12
CA PRO A 82 -9.65 -1.81 -19.79
C PRO A 82 -10.28 -0.54 -20.37
N CYS A 83 -9.47 0.49 -20.63
CA CYS A 83 -9.95 1.78 -21.13
C CYS A 83 -10.18 1.77 -22.67
N CYS A 84 -9.22 1.26 -23.45
CA CYS A 84 -9.27 1.38 -24.92
C CYS A 84 -9.34 0.04 -25.67
N GLY A 85 -9.29 -1.09 -24.97
CA GLY A 85 -9.28 -2.43 -25.55
C GLY A 85 -8.01 -2.81 -26.32
N GLY A 86 -7.02 -1.95 -26.37
CA GLY A 86 -5.74 -2.21 -27.02
C GLY A 86 -4.77 -3.04 -26.19
N PRO A 87 -3.62 -3.44 -26.74
CA PRO A 87 -2.62 -4.18 -25.98
C PRO A 87 -2.10 -3.37 -24.79
N ALA A 88 -1.89 -4.05 -23.68
CA ALA A 88 -1.35 -3.47 -22.46
C ALA A 88 -0.51 -4.51 -21.70
N LYS A 89 0.24 -4.06 -20.70
CA LYS A 89 1.06 -4.92 -19.84
C LYS A 89 0.66 -4.70 -18.39
N ARG A 90 0.48 -5.78 -17.62
CA ARG A 90 0.31 -5.67 -16.16
C ARG A 90 1.55 -5.12 -15.52
N GLU A 91 1.36 -4.38 -14.42
CA GLU A 91 2.45 -4.01 -13.52
C GLU A 91 3.13 -5.26 -12.98
N THR A 92 4.44 -5.31 -13.03
CA THR A 92 5.23 -6.47 -12.62
C THR A 92 5.87 -6.30 -11.25
N ASP A 93 5.88 -5.09 -10.71
CA ASP A 93 6.26 -4.86 -9.32
C ASP A 93 5.16 -5.36 -8.38
N THR A 94 5.54 -5.75 -7.18
CA THR A 94 4.60 -6.09 -6.10
C THR A 94 4.73 -5.09 -4.95
N MET A 95 3.66 -4.93 -4.18
CA MET A 95 3.69 -4.14 -2.96
C MET A 95 4.49 -4.86 -1.87
N PRO A 96 5.25 -4.13 -1.02
CA PRO A 96 5.92 -4.74 0.12
C PRO A 96 4.90 -5.26 1.14
N GLN A 97 5.28 -6.23 1.96
CA GLN A 97 4.43 -6.76 3.04
C GLN A 97 3.89 -5.68 3.99
N TRP A 98 4.51 -4.52 4.03
CA TRP A 98 4.01 -3.35 4.78
C TRP A 98 2.69 -2.80 4.25
N ALA A 99 2.35 -3.05 3.00
CA ALA A 99 1.06 -2.66 2.44
C ALA A 99 -0.07 -3.47 3.09
N GLY A 100 -0.01 -4.79 3.03
CA GLY A 100 -1.00 -5.67 3.67
C GLY A 100 -1.03 -5.51 5.19
N SER A 101 0.13 -5.43 5.85
CA SER A 101 0.20 -5.24 7.29
C SER A 101 -0.30 -3.87 7.77
N SER A 102 -0.50 -2.92 6.86
CA SER A 102 -0.97 -1.58 7.22
C SER A 102 -2.47 -1.51 7.54
N TRP A 103 -3.25 -2.53 7.21
CA TRP A 103 -4.70 -2.51 7.40
C TRP A 103 -5.30 -3.82 7.96
N TYR A 104 -4.49 -4.81 8.32
CA TYR A 104 -4.93 -6.13 8.79
C TYR A 104 -5.91 -6.03 9.97
N PHE A 105 -5.69 -5.10 10.90
CA PHE A 105 -6.53 -4.89 12.09
C PHE A 105 -7.94 -4.43 11.74
N LEU A 106 -8.11 -3.71 10.64
CA LEU A 106 -9.44 -3.38 10.10
C LEU A 106 -10.14 -4.63 9.60
N ARG A 107 -9.45 -5.45 8.81
CA ARG A 107 -9.99 -6.69 8.25
C ARG A 107 -10.36 -7.70 9.34
N TYR A 108 -9.66 -7.72 10.47
CA TYR A 108 -9.98 -8.59 11.60
C TYR A 108 -11.36 -8.31 12.21
N THR A 109 -11.90 -7.12 12.05
CA THR A 109 -13.25 -6.82 12.54
C THR A 109 -14.33 -7.54 11.73
N ASP A 110 -14.04 -7.90 10.47
CA ASP A 110 -14.99 -8.55 9.56
C ASP A 110 -14.29 -9.42 8.49
N PRO A 111 -13.63 -10.53 8.90
CA PRO A 111 -12.72 -11.27 8.04
C PRO A 111 -13.38 -11.99 6.86
N HIS A 112 -14.68 -12.22 6.93
CA HIS A 112 -15.44 -12.96 5.91
C HIS A 112 -16.28 -12.05 5.00
N ASN A 113 -16.14 -10.75 5.11
CA ASN A 113 -16.85 -9.81 4.25
C ASN A 113 -16.31 -9.88 2.82
N THR A 114 -17.18 -10.15 1.87
CA THR A 114 -16.86 -10.23 0.43
C THR A 114 -17.20 -8.97 -0.35
N ASN A 115 -17.90 -8.02 0.29
CA ASN A 115 -18.42 -6.83 -0.36
C ASN A 115 -17.65 -5.55 -0.06
N ALA A 116 -16.92 -5.53 1.07
CA ALA A 116 -16.15 -4.38 1.51
C ALA A 116 -14.94 -4.80 2.33
N LEU A 117 -14.03 -3.87 2.61
CA LEU A 117 -12.89 -4.05 3.52
C LEU A 117 -13.35 -4.59 4.88
N ALA A 118 -14.39 -4.00 5.44
CA ALA A 118 -15.13 -4.45 6.62
C ALA A 118 -16.47 -3.70 6.66
N ASP A 119 -17.46 -4.24 7.37
CA ASP A 119 -18.72 -3.58 7.62
C ASP A 119 -18.53 -2.33 8.48
N MET A 120 -19.18 -1.21 8.10
CA MET A 120 -19.00 0.08 8.77
C MET A 120 -19.50 0.06 10.23
N ASP A 121 -20.54 -0.69 10.56
CA ASP A 121 -21.04 -0.75 11.93
C ASP A 121 -20.10 -1.58 12.83
N LYS A 122 -19.45 -2.60 12.27
CA LYS A 122 -18.37 -3.33 12.95
C LYS A 122 -17.15 -2.43 13.16
N LEU A 123 -16.77 -1.64 12.14
CA LEU A 123 -15.67 -0.66 12.29
C LEU A 123 -15.99 0.39 13.36
N LYS A 124 -17.20 0.94 13.38
CA LYS A 124 -17.63 1.88 14.44
C LYS A 124 -17.59 1.30 15.84
N TYR A 125 -17.85 -0.01 15.96
CA TYR A 125 -17.84 -0.69 17.25
C TYR A 125 -16.42 -1.00 17.74
N TRP A 126 -15.55 -1.48 16.85
CA TRP A 126 -14.23 -2.00 17.19
C TRP A 126 -13.09 -0.98 17.07
N MET A 127 -13.28 0.11 16.30
CA MET A 127 -12.24 1.11 16.06
C MET A 127 -12.47 2.39 16.85
N PRO A 128 -11.38 3.09 17.26
CA PRO A 128 -9.97 2.71 17.10
C PRO A 128 -9.56 1.54 17.99
N VAL A 129 -8.46 0.87 17.68
CA VAL A 129 -7.89 -0.18 18.55
C VAL A 129 -7.52 0.44 19.90
N ASP A 130 -8.09 -0.08 20.98
CA ASP A 130 -7.93 0.51 22.34
C ASP A 130 -6.48 0.48 22.82
N TRP A 131 -5.80 -0.63 22.60
CA TRP A 131 -4.43 -0.81 23.02
C TRP A 131 -3.62 -1.62 22.00
N TYR A 132 -2.65 -0.96 21.39
CA TYR A 132 -1.77 -1.53 20.39
C TYR A 132 -0.39 -1.78 20.98
N ASN A 133 -0.01 -3.04 21.12
CA ASN A 133 1.23 -3.47 21.76
C ASN A 133 2.21 -4.00 20.70
N GLY A 134 3.47 -3.53 20.73
CA GLY A 134 4.46 -3.96 19.76
C GLY A 134 5.84 -3.36 19.98
N GLY A 135 6.84 -3.91 19.28
CA GLY A 135 8.24 -3.51 19.40
C GLY A 135 8.51 -2.06 18.97
N MET A 136 9.54 -1.46 19.57
CA MET A 136 9.92 -0.07 19.32
C MET A 136 10.33 0.17 17.86
N GLU A 137 10.91 -0.82 17.20
CA GLU A 137 11.34 -0.77 15.78
C GLU A 137 10.20 -0.44 14.81
N HIS A 138 8.96 -0.75 15.18
CA HIS A 138 7.79 -0.47 14.38
C HIS A 138 7.33 0.99 14.43
N VAL A 139 7.85 1.82 15.34
CA VAL A 139 7.51 3.26 15.40
C VAL A 139 7.81 3.94 14.07
N THR A 140 8.95 3.62 13.47
CA THR A 140 9.43 4.21 12.21
C THR A 140 9.12 3.37 10.97
N ARG A 141 8.34 2.30 11.10
CA ARG A 141 7.97 1.37 10.03
C ARG A 141 6.46 1.17 10.00
N HIS A 142 5.98 0.05 10.53
CA HIS A 142 4.57 -0.31 10.53
C HIS A 142 3.64 0.80 11.04
N MET A 143 3.99 1.49 12.13
CA MET A 143 3.15 2.56 12.68
C MET A 143 3.00 3.76 11.75
N ILE A 144 4.06 4.13 11.03
CA ILE A 144 3.97 5.20 10.02
C ILE A 144 3.08 4.75 8.86
N TYR A 145 3.32 3.56 8.33
CA TYR A 145 2.60 3.05 7.16
C TYR A 145 1.12 2.80 7.45
N SER A 146 0.81 2.17 8.57
CA SER A 146 -0.57 1.89 8.96
C SER A 146 -1.37 3.17 9.25
N ARG A 147 -0.74 4.18 9.87
CA ARG A 147 -1.39 5.48 10.10
C ARG A 147 -1.59 6.24 8.79
N PHE A 148 -0.60 6.26 7.91
CA PHE A 148 -0.74 6.87 6.57
C PHE A 148 -1.89 6.21 5.78
N TRP A 149 -1.92 4.87 5.74
CA TRP A 149 -2.97 4.11 5.08
C TRP A 149 -4.35 4.36 5.69
N HIS A 150 -4.41 4.42 7.01
CA HIS A 150 -5.64 4.68 7.75
C HIS A 150 -6.19 6.10 7.48
N HIS A 151 -5.33 7.11 7.46
CA HIS A 151 -5.72 8.47 7.09
C HIS A 151 -6.29 8.54 5.67
N PHE A 152 -5.65 7.86 4.72
CA PHE A 152 -6.16 7.76 3.35
C PHE A 152 -7.55 7.10 3.30
N LEU A 153 -7.75 6.00 4.02
CA LEU A 153 -9.06 5.34 4.12
C LEU A 153 -10.10 6.23 4.83
N TYR A 154 -9.67 7.02 5.80
CA TYR A 154 -10.55 7.99 6.47
C TYR A 154 -10.99 9.10 5.53
N ASP A 155 -10.10 9.66 4.74
CA ASP A 155 -10.41 10.68 3.73
C ASP A 155 -11.38 10.16 2.65
N LEU A 156 -11.32 8.86 2.35
CA LEU A 156 -12.28 8.18 1.47
C LEU A 156 -13.61 7.79 2.15
N GLY A 157 -13.74 7.97 3.47
CA GLY A 157 -14.92 7.57 4.24
C GLY A 157 -15.07 6.06 4.46
N VAL A 158 -14.00 5.29 4.25
CA VAL A 158 -13.98 3.83 4.43
C VAL A 158 -13.85 3.42 5.89
N VAL A 159 -13.25 4.27 6.72
CA VAL A 159 -13.13 4.08 8.16
C VAL A 159 -13.72 5.29 8.90
N ASN A 160 -14.11 5.10 10.16
CA ASN A 160 -14.87 6.08 10.93
C ASN A 160 -14.02 6.95 11.87
N THR A 161 -12.74 6.65 12.03
CA THR A 161 -11.83 7.38 12.93
C THR A 161 -10.60 7.86 12.17
N PRO A 162 -10.05 9.05 12.47
CA PRO A 162 -8.84 9.54 11.81
C PRO A 162 -7.56 8.80 12.25
N GLU A 163 -7.55 8.22 13.46
CA GLU A 163 -6.42 7.47 13.99
C GLU A 163 -6.79 6.02 14.26
N PRO A 164 -5.92 5.06 13.90
CA PRO A 164 -6.22 3.64 14.06
C PRO A 164 -6.08 3.13 15.49
N TYR A 165 -5.27 3.79 16.32
CA TYR A 165 -4.90 3.32 17.66
C TYR A 165 -5.14 4.39 18.71
N ALA A 166 -5.88 4.08 19.78
CA ALA A 166 -6.09 4.98 20.91
C ALA A 166 -4.87 5.03 21.84
N LYS A 167 -4.20 3.89 22.04
CA LYS A 167 -3.03 3.77 22.90
C LYS A 167 -2.02 2.79 22.32
N ARG A 168 -0.74 3.16 22.40
CA ARG A 168 0.36 2.27 22.09
C ARG A 168 1.24 2.02 23.32
N SER A 169 1.70 0.78 23.48
CA SER A 169 2.76 0.43 24.43
C SER A 169 3.91 -0.33 23.76
N ILE A 170 5.06 -0.23 24.37
CA ILE A 170 6.30 -0.90 23.94
C ILE A 170 6.73 -1.81 25.07
N GLN A 171 6.94 -3.09 24.76
CA GLN A 171 7.34 -4.08 25.77
C GLN A 171 8.83 -4.10 26.09
N GLY A 172 9.65 -3.35 25.33
CA GLY A 172 11.11 -3.39 25.44
C GLY A 172 11.75 -4.60 24.72
N LEU A 173 13.02 -4.79 24.93
CA LEU A 173 13.80 -5.92 24.40
C LEU A 173 14.08 -6.92 25.52
N ILE A 174 14.00 -8.20 25.18
CA ILE A 174 14.46 -9.29 26.06
C ILE A 174 15.94 -9.51 25.74
N LEU A 175 16.79 -9.49 26.76
CA LEU A 175 18.22 -9.73 26.65
C LEU A 175 18.53 -11.22 26.93
#